data_c74ca9e08b114b1231bf057827c0c52d
#
_entry.id   c74ca9e08b114b1231bf057827c0c52d
#
_cell.length_a   1.000
_cell.length_b   1.000
_cell.length_c   1.000
_cell.angle_alpha   90.00
_cell.angle_beta   90.00
_cell.angle_gamma   90.00
#
_symmetry.space_group_name_H-M   'P 1'
#
loop_
_entity.id
_entity.type
_entity.pdbx_description
1 polymer ?
#
loop_
_entity_poly.entity_id
_entity_poly.type
_entity_poly.pdbx_seq_one_letter_code
_entity_poly.pdbx_strand_id
1 'polypeptide(L)'
;WLGPFWSWLLAGLVCAAIVFGIINGRRQRLRFKFPLRPMWAEVFLAFLGSAAVLGTTMVMNSYPWPFRLIENYAKANNVVIPPGVENRDGNAICMAGDQVVRCTEGLIYYTGYSVPVLIAIVVGLLMTFLATRTMFGRYVYAIGGNPEAAELAGINTKLMIVKGFALMGALVGISSIVSSARLNAATNALGGLNELYVIAATVIGGTPLA
;
A
#
# COMPACT_ATOMS: atom_id res chain seq x y z
N TRP A 1 6.00 -12.05 -4.46
CA TRP A 1 5.59 -12.13 -3.06
C TRP A 1 6.84 -12.05 -2.19
N LEU A 2 6.77 -11.28 -1.11
CA LEU A 2 7.81 -11.31 -0.08
C LEU A 2 7.59 -12.53 0.80
N GLY A 3 8.65 -13.32 1.06
CA GLY A 3 8.55 -14.43 1.99
C GLY A 3 8.12 -13.99 3.41
N PRO A 4 7.66 -14.92 4.26
CA PRO A 4 7.11 -14.59 5.58
C PRO A 4 8.13 -13.86 6.48
N PHE A 5 9.41 -14.18 6.38
CA PHE A 5 10.47 -13.49 7.11
C PHE A 5 10.53 -11.99 6.78
N TRP A 6 10.52 -11.64 5.51
CA TRP A 6 10.57 -10.24 5.06
C TRP A 6 9.30 -9.47 5.38
N SER A 7 8.13 -10.13 5.37
CA SER A 7 6.86 -9.50 5.75
C SER A 7 6.82 -9.15 7.23
N TRP A 8 7.33 -10.02 8.11
CA TRP A 8 7.45 -9.74 9.54
C TRP A 8 8.48 -8.65 9.84
N LEU A 9 9.61 -8.64 9.12
CA LEU A 9 10.62 -7.59 9.25
C LEU A 9 10.06 -6.23 8.85
N LEU A 10 9.32 -6.15 7.73
CA LEU A 10 8.63 -4.93 7.30
C LEU A 10 7.60 -4.48 8.33
N ALA A 11 6.78 -5.39 8.85
CA ALA A 11 5.81 -5.07 9.88
C ALA A 11 6.48 -4.48 11.13
N GLY A 12 7.59 -5.05 11.56
CA GLY A 12 8.39 -4.53 12.68
C GLY A 12 8.94 -3.13 12.42
N LEU A 13 9.46 -2.87 11.22
CA LEU A 13 9.93 -1.54 10.83
C LEU A 13 8.79 -0.50 10.80
N VAL A 14 7.62 -0.86 10.29
CA VAL A 14 6.46 0.03 10.28
C VAL A 14 5.96 0.31 11.69
N CYS A 15 5.90 -0.69 12.56
CA CYS A 15 5.56 -0.49 13.98
C CYS A 15 6.57 0.43 14.67
N ALA A 16 7.86 0.23 14.44
CA ALA A 16 8.91 1.11 14.97
C ALA A 16 8.77 2.55 14.45
N ALA A 17 8.44 2.72 13.17
CA ALA A 17 8.21 4.05 12.58
C ALA A 17 6.98 4.73 13.18
N ILE A 18 5.89 4.00 13.47
CA ILE A 18 4.69 4.54 14.14
C ILE A 18 5.06 5.04 15.54
N VAL A 19 5.74 4.23 16.33
CA VAL A 19 6.16 4.59 17.70
C VAL A 19 7.10 5.79 17.66
N PHE A 20 8.10 5.76 16.77
CA PHE A 20 9.04 6.88 16.58
C PHE A 20 8.33 8.16 16.15
N GLY A 21 7.34 8.07 15.26
CA GLY A 21 6.53 9.22 14.81
C GLY A 21 5.75 9.86 15.97
N ILE A 22 5.15 9.05 16.84
CA ILE A 22 4.42 9.51 18.02
C ILE A 22 5.38 10.19 19.02
N ILE A 23 6.53 9.58 19.30
CA ILE A 23 7.54 10.14 20.21
C ILE A 23 8.10 11.46 19.68
N ASN A 24 8.41 11.52 18.38
CA ASN A 24 8.90 12.76 17.74
C ASN A 24 7.82 13.84 17.72
N GLY A 25 6.57 13.48 17.44
CA GLY A 25 5.44 14.41 17.50
C GLY A 25 5.26 15.00 18.91
N ARG A 26 5.41 14.20 19.95
CA ARG A 26 5.38 14.65 21.34
C ARG A 26 6.55 15.59 21.68
N ARG A 27 7.77 15.23 21.25
CA ARG A 27 8.95 16.10 21.44
C ARG A 27 8.80 17.46 20.77
N GLN A 28 8.25 17.50 19.55
CA GLN A 28 7.99 18.77 18.85
C GLN A 28 6.94 19.62 19.58
N ARG A 29 5.84 19.02 20.06
CA ARG A 29 4.81 19.72 20.82
C ARG A 29 5.33 20.30 22.12
N LEU A 30 6.20 19.56 22.84
CA LEU A 30 6.89 20.07 24.02
C LEU A 30 7.78 21.27 23.68
N ARG A 31 8.53 21.21 22.55
CA ARG A 31 9.45 22.27 22.15
C ARG A 31 8.73 23.57 21.77
N PHE A 32 7.53 23.46 21.18
CA PHE A 32 6.73 24.61 20.76
C PHE A 32 5.63 25.01 21.76
N LYS A 33 5.62 24.43 22.97
CA LYS A 33 4.63 24.69 24.04
C LYS A 33 3.18 24.51 23.60
N PHE A 34 2.89 23.60 22.66
CA PHE A 34 1.53 23.22 22.29
C PHE A 34 0.89 22.32 23.34
N PRO A 35 -0.45 22.32 23.48
CA PRO A 35 -1.14 21.43 24.40
C PRO A 35 -0.81 19.96 24.08
N LEU A 36 -0.38 19.24 25.11
CA LEU A 36 -0.04 17.83 25.02
C LEU A 36 -1.29 16.96 25.05
N ARG A 37 -1.33 15.94 24.22
CA ARG A 37 -2.34 14.90 24.35
C ARG A 37 -2.06 14.07 25.63
N PRO A 38 -3.10 13.52 26.27
CA PRO A 38 -2.91 12.65 27.42
C PRO A 38 -2.10 11.40 27.01
N MET A 39 -1.23 10.94 27.88
CA MET A 39 -0.30 9.82 27.57
C MET A 39 -1.05 8.54 27.16
N TRP A 40 -2.19 8.27 27.79
CA TRP A 40 -3.01 7.11 27.45
C TRP A 40 -3.49 7.12 25.99
N ALA A 41 -3.83 8.30 25.43
CA ALA A 41 -4.27 8.41 24.04
C ALA A 41 -3.13 8.17 23.05
N GLU A 42 -1.91 8.59 23.36
CA GLU A 42 -0.74 8.33 22.51
C GLU A 42 -0.37 6.85 22.53
N VAL A 43 -0.38 6.21 23.70
CA VAL A 43 -0.16 4.76 23.86
C VAL A 43 -1.26 3.96 23.15
N PHE A 44 -2.51 4.37 23.30
CA PHE A 44 -3.64 3.72 22.62
C PHE A 44 -3.54 3.80 21.10
N LEU A 45 -3.16 4.97 20.56
CA LEU A 45 -2.93 5.13 19.11
C LEU A 45 -1.75 4.31 18.61
N ALA A 46 -0.64 4.23 19.38
CA ALA A 46 0.48 3.38 19.06
C ALA A 46 0.08 1.90 19.06
N PHE A 47 -0.66 1.47 20.07
CA PHE A 47 -1.16 0.11 20.17
C PHE A 47 -2.12 -0.25 19.02
N LEU A 48 -3.10 0.61 18.74
CA LEU A 48 -4.06 0.39 17.67
C LEU A 48 -3.38 0.31 16.30
N GLY A 49 -2.45 1.24 16.03
CA GLY A 49 -1.67 1.24 14.78
C GLY A 49 -0.79 0.00 14.63
N SER A 50 -0.07 -0.39 15.69
CA SER A 50 0.77 -1.59 15.64
C SER A 50 -0.06 -2.88 15.57
N ALA A 51 -1.17 -2.96 16.29
CA ALA A 51 -2.08 -4.10 16.24
C ALA A 51 -2.70 -4.28 14.84
N ALA A 52 -3.07 -3.19 14.17
CA ALA A 52 -3.57 -3.22 12.80
C ALA A 52 -2.50 -3.75 11.82
N VAL A 53 -1.25 -3.27 11.93
CA VAL A 53 -0.14 -3.71 11.07
C VAL A 53 0.18 -5.19 11.32
N LEU A 54 0.29 -5.62 12.57
CA LEU A 54 0.58 -7.01 12.92
C LEU A 54 -0.57 -7.93 12.52
N GLY A 55 -1.83 -7.50 12.74
CA GLY A 55 -3.02 -8.25 12.35
C GLY A 55 -3.10 -8.45 10.83
N THR A 56 -2.88 -7.41 10.04
CA THR A 56 -2.84 -7.54 8.57
C THR A 56 -1.69 -8.42 8.11
N THR A 57 -0.52 -8.34 8.74
CA THR A 57 0.63 -9.21 8.42
C THR A 57 0.34 -10.66 8.74
N MET A 58 -0.31 -10.93 9.89
CA MET A 58 -0.72 -12.28 10.28
C MET A 58 -1.71 -12.88 9.29
N VAL A 59 -2.73 -12.10 8.90
CA VAL A 59 -3.73 -12.52 7.91
C VAL A 59 -3.05 -12.78 6.56
N MET A 60 -2.22 -11.87 6.06
CA MET A 60 -1.52 -12.05 4.77
C MET A 60 -0.59 -13.26 4.77
N ASN A 61 0.10 -13.54 5.87
CA ASN A 61 0.96 -14.72 6.01
C ASN A 61 0.19 -16.03 6.24
N SER A 62 -1.12 -15.97 6.46
CA SER A 62 -1.96 -17.16 6.66
C SER A 62 -2.53 -17.70 5.36
N TYR A 63 -2.51 -16.93 4.27
CA TYR A 63 -3.01 -17.38 2.99
C TYR A 63 -2.00 -18.25 2.24
N PRO A 64 -2.39 -19.44 1.77
CA PRO A 64 -1.53 -20.29 0.94
C PRO A 64 -1.36 -19.69 -0.46
N TRP A 65 -0.26 -20.06 -1.12
CA TRP A 65 -0.05 -19.66 -2.51
C TRP A 65 -1.13 -20.24 -3.43
N PRO A 66 -1.55 -19.50 -4.46
CA PRO A 66 -2.36 -20.05 -5.53
C PRO A 66 -1.66 -21.25 -6.18
N PHE A 67 -2.40 -22.32 -6.42
CA PHE A 67 -1.83 -23.58 -6.93
C PHE A 67 -1.03 -23.42 -8.22
N ARG A 68 -1.47 -22.55 -9.13
CA ARG A 68 -0.74 -22.25 -10.37
C ARG A 68 0.68 -21.68 -10.14
N LEU A 69 0.88 -20.91 -9.08
CA LEU A 69 2.20 -20.37 -8.76
C LEU A 69 3.13 -21.46 -8.24
N ILE A 70 2.61 -22.41 -7.46
CA ILE A 70 3.36 -23.58 -6.98
C ILE A 70 3.74 -24.49 -8.17
N GLU A 71 2.83 -24.70 -9.10
CA GLU A 71 3.07 -25.48 -10.31
C GLU A 71 4.17 -24.86 -11.19
N ASN A 72 4.09 -23.54 -11.42
CA ASN A 72 5.10 -22.81 -12.19
C ASN A 72 6.46 -22.81 -11.48
N TYR A 73 6.50 -22.66 -10.17
CA TYR A 73 7.71 -22.72 -9.38
C TYR A 73 8.33 -24.11 -9.41
N ALA A 74 7.51 -25.15 -9.26
CA ALA A 74 7.96 -26.54 -9.33
C ALA A 74 8.55 -26.88 -10.71
N LYS A 75 7.91 -26.43 -11.80
CA LYS A 75 8.43 -26.59 -13.16
C LYS A 75 9.75 -25.84 -13.39
N ALA A 76 9.86 -24.59 -12.89
CA ALA A 76 11.04 -23.76 -13.06
C ALA A 76 12.27 -24.29 -12.29
N ASN A 77 12.06 -24.93 -11.15
CA ASN A 77 13.12 -25.42 -10.27
C ASN A 77 13.30 -26.95 -10.30
N ASN A 78 12.58 -27.66 -11.18
CA ASN A 78 12.55 -29.13 -11.26
C ASN A 78 12.26 -29.82 -9.92
N VAL A 79 11.37 -29.24 -9.12
CA VAL A 79 10.97 -29.80 -7.83
C VAL A 79 9.64 -30.52 -8.00
N VAL A 80 9.54 -31.72 -7.44
CA VAL A 80 8.30 -32.52 -7.47
C VAL A 80 7.33 -31.97 -6.41
N ILE A 81 6.08 -31.70 -6.81
CA ILE A 81 5.03 -31.30 -5.86
C ILE A 81 4.77 -32.47 -4.91
N PRO A 82 4.85 -32.28 -3.58
CA PRO A 82 4.63 -33.37 -2.62
C PRO A 82 3.25 -34.00 -2.78
N PRO A 83 3.13 -35.31 -2.60
CA PRO A 83 1.84 -35.98 -2.57
C PRO A 83 1.00 -35.44 -1.37
N GLY A 84 -0.24 -35.08 -1.63
CA GLY A 84 -1.13 -34.47 -0.63
C GLY A 84 -1.41 -32.99 -0.81
N VAL A 85 -0.78 -32.33 -1.80
CA VAL A 85 -1.13 -30.96 -2.18
C VAL A 85 -2.23 -30.99 -3.23
N GLU A 86 -3.44 -30.58 -2.85
CA GLU A 86 -4.59 -30.53 -3.75
C GLU A 86 -4.92 -29.08 -4.13
N ASN A 87 -5.47 -28.93 -5.34
CA ASN A 87 -5.99 -27.66 -5.83
C ASN A 87 -7.47 -27.56 -5.41
N ARG A 88 -7.76 -26.71 -4.41
CA ARG A 88 -9.14 -26.41 -4.02
C ARG A 88 -9.40 -24.94 -4.26
N ASP A 89 -10.35 -24.65 -5.16
CA ASP A 89 -10.75 -23.28 -5.53
C ASP A 89 -9.58 -22.37 -5.97
N GLY A 90 -8.57 -22.94 -6.62
CA GLY A 90 -7.39 -22.20 -7.09
C GLY A 90 -6.28 -22.03 -6.07
N ASN A 91 -6.47 -22.48 -4.83
CA ASN A 91 -5.46 -22.44 -3.75
C ASN A 91 -4.88 -23.84 -3.50
N ALA A 92 -3.59 -23.86 -3.16
CA ALA A 92 -2.93 -25.10 -2.76
C ALA A 92 -3.25 -25.40 -1.28
N ILE A 93 -3.89 -26.50 -1.04
CA ILE A 93 -4.24 -27.00 0.28
C ILE A 93 -3.56 -28.35 0.49
N CYS A 94 -3.00 -28.55 1.67
CA CYS A 94 -2.46 -29.86 2.04
C CYS A 94 -3.51 -30.65 2.80
N MET A 95 -3.73 -31.90 2.35
CA MET A 95 -4.66 -32.85 2.95
C MET A 95 -3.88 -33.96 3.65
N ALA A 96 -4.19 -34.18 4.93
CA ALA A 96 -3.77 -35.39 5.64
C ALA A 96 -5.04 -36.20 5.97
N GLY A 97 -5.36 -37.15 5.08
CA GLY A 97 -6.65 -37.82 5.10
C GLY A 97 -7.79 -36.87 4.72
N ASP A 98 -8.81 -36.74 5.56
CA ASP A 98 -9.97 -35.87 5.31
C ASP A 98 -9.86 -34.49 6.01
N GLN A 99 -8.72 -34.19 6.64
CA GLN A 99 -8.49 -32.94 7.34
C GLN A 99 -7.51 -32.02 6.59
N VAL A 100 -7.87 -30.74 6.50
CA VAL A 100 -6.97 -29.68 5.98
C VAL A 100 -5.89 -29.42 7.01
N VAL A 101 -4.64 -29.73 6.66
CA VAL A 101 -3.48 -29.57 7.53
C VAL A 101 -2.58 -28.47 6.96
N ARG A 102 -1.91 -27.75 7.84
CA ARG A 102 -0.84 -26.84 7.40
C ARG A 102 0.30 -27.66 6.82
N CYS A 103 0.60 -27.39 5.58
CA CYS A 103 1.73 -28.04 4.92
C CYS A 103 3.04 -27.68 5.63
N THR A 104 3.69 -28.60 6.28
CA THR A 104 4.92 -28.34 7.06
C THR A 104 6.19 -28.74 6.34
N GLU A 105 6.11 -29.44 5.20
CA GLU A 105 7.30 -29.95 4.52
C GLU A 105 7.41 -29.46 3.06
N GLY A 106 8.49 -28.77 2.80
CA GLY A 106 9.22 -28.69 1.51
C GLY A 106 8.75 -27.69 0.47
N LEU A 107 7.47 -27.41 0.26
CA LEU A 107 7.00 -26.56 -0.85
C LEU A 107 5.90 -25.57 -0.44
N ILE A 108 5.94 -25.10 0.79
CA ILE A 108 4.91 -24.20 1.25
C ILE A 108 5.47 -22.81 1.38
N TYR A 109 5.07 -22.02 0.44
CA TYR A 109 5.28 -20.62 0.49
C TYR A 109 3.99 -19.96 0.95
N TYR A 110 3.99 -19.44 2.16
CA TYR A 110 2.93 -18.54 2.61
C TYR A 110 3.03 -17.24 1.82
N THR A 111 1.90 -16.71 1.43
CA THR A 111 1.84 -15.39 0.81
C THR A 111 2.23 -14.36 1.85
N GLY A 112 3.36 -13.69 1.64
CA GLY A 112 3.65 -12.45 2.32
C GLY A 112 2.99 -11.27 1.61
N TYR A 113 3.45 -10.07 1.87
CA TYR A 113 2.98 -8.88 1.13
C TYR A 113 3.26 -9.03 -0.36
N SER A 114 2.25 -8.78 -1.18
CA SER A 114 2.43 -8.75 -2.62
C SER A 114 3.24 -7.52 -3.03
N VAL A 115 4.14 -7.67 -3.99
CA VAL A 115 4.95 -6.56 -4.52
C VAL A 115 4.11 -5.35 -4.95
N PRO A 116 2.94 -5.49 -5.61
CA PRO A 116 2.05 -4.38 -5.91
C PRO A 116 1.62 -3.55 -4.70
N VAL A 117 1.36 -4.19 -3.56
CA VAL A 117 1.00 -3.48 -2.32
C VAL A 117 2.17 -2.65 -1.80
N LEU A 118 3.40 -3.17 -1.88
CA LEU A 118 4.59 -2.41 -1.50
C LEU A 118 4.81 -1.20 -2.40
N ILE A 119 4.64 -1.36 -3.71
CA ILE A 119 4.72 -0.25 -4.66
C ILE A 119 3.67 0.81 -4.31
N ALA A 120 2.43 0.42 -4.03
CA ALA A 120 1.36 1.35 -3.65
C ALA A 120 1.70 2.11 -2.35
N ILE A 121 2.25 1.43 -1.34
CA ILE A 121 2.68 2.06 -0.09
C ILE A 121 3.81 3.07 -0.36
N VAL A 122 4.84 2.69 -1.11
CA VAL A 122 5.97 3.57 -1.44
C VAL A 122 5.49 4.79 -2.22
N VAL A 123 4.65 4.62 -3.23
CA VAL A 123 4.06 5.72 -4.00
C VAL A 123 3.21 6.61 -3.10
N GLY A 124 2.39 6.05 -2.22
CA GLY A 124 1.58 6.81 -1.26
C GLY A 124 2.42 7.66 -0.31
N LEU A 125 3.52 7.12 0.21
CA LEU A 125 4.47 7.83 1.05
C LEU A 125 5.18 8.96 0.29
N LEU A 126 5.64 8.69 -0.94
CA LEU A 126 6.26 9.69 -1.81
C LEU A 126 5.29 10.83 -2.12
N MET A 127 4.04 10.52 -2.46
CA MET A 127 3.01 11.53 -2.74
C MET A 127 2.66 12.35 -1.50
N THR A 128 2.56 11.71 -0.34
CA THR A 128 2.34 12.40 0.93
C THR A 128 3.50 13.35 1.25
N PHE A 129 4.73 12.90 1.07
CA PHE A 129 5.92 13.75 1.23
C PHE A 129 5.90 14.92 0.24
N LEU A 130 5.61 14.66 -1.04
CA LEU A 130 5.52 15.68 -2.08
C LEU A 130 4.45 16.73 -1.74
N ALA A 131 3.27 16.32 -1.29
CA ALA A 131 2.17 17.21 -0.95
C ALA A 131 2.42 18.03 0.32
N THR A 132 3.06 17.45 1.35
CA THR A 132 3.17 18.09 2.66
C THR A 132 4.50 18.82 2.89
N ARG A 133 5.59 18.35 2.27
CA ARG A 133 6.94 18.81 2.59
C ARG A 133 7.60 19.62 1.49
N THR A 134 7.08 19.62 0.25
CA THR A 134 7.69 20.32 -0.86
C THR A 134 7.00 21.65 -1.21
N MET A 135 7.68 22.50 -1.96
CA MET A 135 7.09 23.73 -2.51
C MET A 135 5.95 23.43 -3.48
N PHE A 136 6.05 22.30 -4.20
CA PHE A 136 5.00 21.85 -5.12
C PHE A 136 3.67 21.71 -4.41
N GLY A 137 3.63 20.98 -3.31
CA GLY A 137 2.40 20.79 -2.53
C GLY A 137 1.84 22.11 -2.01
N ARG A 138 2.69 22.99 -1.46
CA ARG A 138 2.26 24.32 -0.98
C ARG A 138 1.62 25.15 -2.08
N TYR A 139 2.19 25.14 -3.29
CA TYR A 139 1.65 25.89 -4.43
C TYR A 139 0.30 25.28 -4.89
N VAL A 140 0.19 23.96 -4.92
CA VAL A 140 -1.09 23.27 -5.24
C VAL A 140 -2.18 23.67 -4.24
N TYR A 141 -1.90 23.67 -2.94
CA TYR A 141 -2.85 24.11 -1.92
C TYR A 141 -3.20 25.61 -2.04
N ALA A 142 -2.24 26.47 -2.36
CA ALA A 142 -2.49 27.90 -2.56
C ALA A 142 -3.40 28.15 -3.77
N ILE A 143 -3.15 27.47 -4.90
CA ILE A 143 -3.98 27.57 -6.10
C ILE A 143 -5.39 27.01 -5.86
N GLY A 144 -5.50 25.90 -5.09
CA GLY A 144 -6.78 25.31 -4.73
C GLY A 144 -7.64 26.19 -3.82
N GLY A 145 -7.01 27.09 -3.04
CA GLY A 145 -7.71 28.06 -2.19
C GLY A 145 -8.25 29.27 -2.97
N ASN A 146 -7.38 29.93 -3.71
CA ASN A 146 -7.74 31.05 -4.59
C ASN A 146 -6.69 31.20 -5.70
N PRO A 147 -7.01 30.83 -6.95
CA PRO A 147 -6.06 30.88 -8.07
C PRO A 147 -5.62 32.31 -8.42
N GLU A 148 -6.52 33.31 -8.32
CA GLU A 148 -6.19 34.71 -8.62
C GLU A 148 -5.19 35.28 -7.59
N ALA A 149 -5.45 35.01 -6.29
CA ALA A 149 -4.53 35.41 -5.24
C ALA A 149 -3.14 34.74 -5.39
N ALA A 150 -3.11 33.48 -5.83
CA ALA A 150 -1.87 32.75 -6.09
C ALA A 150 -1.07 33.37 -7.26
N GLU A 151 -1.73 33.82 -8.32
CA GLU A 151 -1.09 34.51 -9.44
C GLU A 151 -0.51 35.89 -8.99
N LEU A 152 -1.28 36.63 -8.21
CA LEU A 152 -0.80 37.91 -7.64
C LEU A 152 0.39 37.71 -6.69
N ALA A 153 0.50 36.58 -6.05
CA ALA A 153 1.65 36.17 -5.24
C ALA A 153 2.86 35.68 -6.06
N GLY A 154 2.78 35.75 -7.41
CA GLY A 154 3.85 35.36 -8.31
C GLY A 154 3.95 33.85 -8.60
N ILE A 155 2.93 33.06 -8.25
CA ILE A 155 2.90 31.64 -8.57
C ILE A 155 2.40 31.46 -10.01
N ASN A 156 3.19 30.78 -10.84
CA ASN A 156 2.75 30.46 -12.20
C ASN A 156 1.74 29.29 -12.17
N THR A 157 0.44 29.62 -12.11
CA THR A 157 -0.66 28.68 -12.01
C THR A 157 -0.69 27.72 -13.20
N LYS A 158 -0.47 28.21 -14.43
CA LYS A 158 -0.47 27.39 -15.66
C LYS A 158 0.61 26.29 -15.60
N LEU A 159 1.83 26.66 -15.21
CA LEU A 159 2.93 25.70 -15.10
C LEU A 159 2.65 24.66 -13.99
N MET A 160 2.02 25.06 -12.90
CA MET A 160 1.68 24.14 -11.81
C MET A 160 0.61 23.14 -12.22
N ILE A 161 -0.39 23.55 -12.99
CA ILE A 161 -1.40 22.67 -13.56
C ILE A 161 -0.74 21.62 -14.48
N VAL A 162 0.15 22.07 -15.38
CA VAL A 162 0.89 21.13 -16.26
C VAL A 162 1.70 20.12 -15.47
N LYS A 163 2.41 20.55 -14.42
CA LYS A 163 3.15 19.65 -13.53
C LYS A 163 2.23 18.67 -12.81
N GLY A 164 1.03 19.09 -12.40
CA GLY A 164 0.02 18.24 -11.80
C GLY A 164 -0.45 17.13 -12.75
N PHE A 165 -0.77 17.48 -13.99
CA PHE A 165 -1.15 16.51 -15.02
C PHE A 165 0.01 15.56 -15.38
N ALA A 166 1.23 16.06 -15.47
CA ALA A 166 2.40 15.22 -15.72
C ALA A 166 2.62 14.20 -14.58
N LEU A 167 2.45 14.63 -13.34
CA LEU A 167 2.53 13.75 -12.17
C LEU A 167 1.43 12.68 -12.19
N MET A 168 0.20 13.08 -12.52
CA MET A 168 -0.92 12.14 -12.66
C MET A 168 -0.66 11.12 -13.76
N GLY A 169 -0.14 11.54 -14.92
CA GLY A 169 0.26 10.64 -16.00
C GLY A 169 1.33 9.63 -15.58
N ALA A 170 2.32 10.06 -14.80
CA ALA A 170 3.34 9.16 -14.27
C ALA A 170 2.75 8.12 -13.31
N LEU A 171 1.82 8.49 -12.44
CA LEU A 171 1.14 7.58 -11.53
C LEU A 171 0.26 6.56 -12.28
N VAL A 172 -0.46 7.01 -13.30
CA VAL A 172 -1.24 6.12 -14.18
C VAL A 172 -0.33 5.14 -14.91
N GLY A 173 0.84 5.58 -15.39
CA GLY A 173 1.84 4.72 -16.00
C GLY A 173 2.31 3.60 -15.05
N ILE A 174 2.64 3.94 -13.80
CA ILE A 174 3.03 2.95 -12.77
C ILE A 174 1.87 1.96 -12.52
N SER A 175 0.66 2.46 -12.37
CA SER A 175 -0.54 1.64 -12.16
C SER A 175 -0.78 0.66 -13.32
N SER A 176 -0.62 1.13 -14.56
CA SER A 176 -0.76 0.31 -15.77
C SER A 176 0.27 -0.82 -15.82
N ILE A 177 1.55 -0.53 -15.53
CA ILE A 177 2.61 -1.55 -15.47
C ILE A 177 2.30 -2.61 -14.42
N VAL A 178 1.89 -2.20 -13.22
CA VAL A 178 1.54 -3.12 -12.12
C VAL A 178 0.36 -4.00 -12.49
N SER A 179 -0.68 -3.42 -13.12
CA SER A 179 -1.88 -4.14 -13.54
C SER A 179 -1.58 -5.14 -14.65
N SER A 180 -0.82 -4.75 -15.66
CA SER A 180 -0.40 -5.62 -16.75
C SER A 180 0.49 -6.78 -16.26
N ALA A 181 1.43 -6.49 -15.37
CA ALA A 181 2.31 -7.51 -14.77
C ALA A 181 1.52 -8.52 -13.92
N ARG A 182 0.45 -8.08 -13.24
CA ARG A 182 -0.40 -8.97 -12.42
C ARG A 182 -1.25 -9.90 -13.26
N LEU A 183 -1.76 -9.41 -14.40
CA LEU A 183 -2.66 -10.17 -15.27
C LEU A 183 -1.91 -11.02 -16.30
N ASN A 184 -0.61 -10.76 -16.53
CA ASN A 184 0.17 -11.31 -17.65
C ASN A 184 -0.52 -11.15 -19.02
N ALA A 185 -1.45 -10.21 -19.12
CA ALA A 185 -2.21 -9.91 -20.34
C ALA A 185 -2.66 -8.45 -20.33
N ALA A 186 -2.74 -7.85 -21.50
CA ALA A 186 -3.41 -6.58 -21.72
C ALA A 186 -4.76 -6.86 -22.34
N THR A 187 -5.84 -6.48 -21.66
CA THR A 187 -7.21 -6.58 -22.19
C THR A 187 -7.79 -5.20 -22.38
N ASN A 188 -8.62 -5.02 -23.41
CA ASN A 188 -9.29 -3.74 -23.67
C ASN A 188 -10.27 -3.32 -22.55
N ALA A 189 -10.67 -4.24 -21.69
CA ALA A 189 -11.52 -3.99 -20.54
C ALA A 189 -10.73 -3.53 -19.31
N LEU A 190 -9.39 -3.52 -19.38
CA LEU A 190 -8.54 -3.11 -18.26
C LEU A 190 -8.73 -1.61 -17.99
N GLY A 191 -9.21 -1.29 -16.80
CA GLY A 191 -9.45 0.10 -16.40
C GLY A 191 -10.84 0.64 -16.72
N GLY A 192 -11.72 -0.15 -17.34
CA GLY A 192 -13.12 0.24 -17.53
C GLY A 192 -13.76 0.62 -16.19
N LEU A 193 -14.44 1.77 -16.14
CA LEU A 193 -15.11 2.35 -14.96
C LEU A 193 -14.18 2.78 -13.82
N ASN A 194 -12.85 2.67 -13.94
CA ASN A 194 -11.91 3.13 -12.90
C ASN A 194 -12.03 4.64 -12.65
N GLU A 195 -12.41 5.41 -13.65
CA GLU A 195 -12.71 6.84 -13.52
C GLU A 195 -13.80 7.11 -12.48
N LEU A 196 -14.86 6.31 -12.45
CA LEU A 196 -15.95 6.47 -11.49
C LEU A 196 -15.47 6.18 -10.06
N TYR A 197 -14.62 5.18 -9.88
CA TYR A 197 -14.03 4.89 -8.56
C TYR A 197 -13.12 6.02 -8.08
N VAL A 198 -12.34 6.64 -8.98
CA VAL A 198 -11.48 7.78 -8.64
C VAL A 198 -12.32 9.00 -8.27
N ILE A 199 -13.36 9.32 -9.05
CA ILE A 199 -14.29 10.41 -8.75
C ILE A 199 -14.98 10.16 -7.40
N ALA A 200 -15.50 8.95 -7.18
CA ALA A 200 -16.13 8.60 -5.91
C ALA A 200 -15.17 8.75 -4.73
N ALA A 201 -13.92 8.29 -4.88
CA ALA A 201 -12.91 8.41 -3.84
C ALA A 201 -12.55 9.88 -3.52
N THR A 202 -12.48 10.74 -4.52
CA THR A 202 -12.19 12.18 -4.33
C THR A 202 -13.35 12.89 -3.64
N VAL A 203 -14.59 12.58 -4.00
CA VAL A 203 -15.79 13.14 -3.36
C VAL A 203 -15.92 12.70 -1.91
N ILE A 204 -15.71 11.39 -1.63
CA ILE A 204 -15.69 10.86 -0.26
C ILE A 204 -14.56 11.50 0.55
N GLY A 205 -13.42 11.81 -0.10
CA GLY A 205 -12.30 12.52 0.50
C GLY A 205 -12.56 13.99 0.83
N GLY A 206 -13.76 14.52 0.49
CA GLY A 206 -14.20 15.87 0.84
C GLY A 206 -13.91 16.93 -0.22
N THR A 207 -13.63 16.54 -1.46
CA THR A 207 -13.45 17.50 -2.56
C THR A 207 -14.82 17.91 -3.09
N PRO A 208 -15.21 19.20 -3.04
CA PRO A 208 -16.47 19.66 -3.63
C PRO A 208 -16.44 19.53 -5.15
N LEU A 209 -17.56 19.13 -5.73
CA LEU A 209 -17.75 19.03 -7.19
C LEU A 209 -18.22 20.37 -7.81
N ALA A 210 -18.05 21.50 -7.11
CA ALA A 210 -18.46 22.82 -7.60
C ALA A 210 -17.44 23.41 -8.57
#